data_177fa19da3bf75dd202dc947d77d1bb1
#
_entry.id   177fa19da3bf75dd202dc947d77d1bb1
#
_cell.length_a   1.000
_cell.length_b   1.000
_cell.length_c   1.000
_cell.angle_alpha   90.00
_cell.angle_beta   90.00
_cell.angle_gamma   90.00
#
_symmetry.space_group_name_H-M   'P 1'
#
loop_
_entity.id
_entity.type
_entity.pdbx_description
1 polymer ?
#
loop_
_entity_poly.entity_id
_entity_poly.type
_entity_poly.pdbx_seq_one_letter_code
_entity_poly.pdbx_strand_id
1 'polypeptide(L)'
;MRDAFYARTGAFIRLESTRGRGSLRGCSGGYQGDEQLGHVIVDSAIRAASDDSCGSEVTPVELSNLTVSVCAVRNVVLTDDPVADMELGTHGVAVDAGGDSGWLYPTVPVENDWSESEYLARVCRKAGLRPDAWRDDDVMVSLFEGQIFRERDPEGSIEEL
;
A
#
# COMPACT_ATOMS: atom_id res chain seq x y z
N MET A 1 -9.41 20.20 7.67
CA MET A 1 -8.17 19.46 7.39
C MET A 1 -7.50 18.90 8.65
N ARG A 2 -7.44 19.65 9.77
CA ARG A 2 -6.83 19.14 11.02
C ARG A 2 -7.54 17.91 11.60
N ASP A 3 -8.85 17.84 11.50
CA ASP A 3 -9.64 16.74 12.10
C ASP A 3 -9.39 15.38 11.46
N ALA A 4 -8.99 15.34 10.17
CA ALA A 4 -8.68 14.11 9.48
C ALA A 4 -7.47 13.36 10.09
N PHE A 5 -6.48 14.08 10.61
CA PHE A 5 -5.29 13.48 11.24
C PHE A 5 -5.56 12.80 12.58
N TYR A 6 -6.69 13.14 13.21
CA TYR A 6 -7.13 12.52 14.46
C TYR A 6 -8.09 11.34 14.23
N ALA A 7 -8.53 11.12 12.99
CA ALA A 7 -9.32 9.95 12.65
C ALA A 7 -8.53 8.67 12.92
N ARG A 8 -9.19 7.64 13.42
CA ARG A 8 -8.59 6.32 13.60
C ARG A 8 -8.78 5.52 12.34
N THR A 9 -7.71 5.36 11.56
CA THR A 9 -7.72 4.60 10.31
C THR A 9 -6.31 4.20 9.94
N GLY A 10 -6.19 3.21 9.08
CA GLY A 10 -4.91 2.77 8.54
C GLY A 10 -4.37 3.71 7.46
N ALA A 11 -3.08 3.56 7.18
CA ALA A 11 -2.42 4.20 6.06
C ALA A 11 -1.32 3.30 5.51
N PHE A 12 -1.06 3.44 4.22
CA PHE A 12 0.09 2.84 3.56
C PHE A 12 0.99 3.95 3.00
N ILE A 13 2.28 3.76 3.15
CA ILE A 13 3.31 4.67 2.66
C ILE A 13 4.14 3.94 1.61
N ARG A 14 4.43 4.61 0.50
CA ARG A 14 5.40 4.19 -0.51
C ARG A 14 6.44 5.27 -0.70
N LEU A 15 7.69 4.85 -0.77
CA LEU A 15 8.82 5.67 -1.16
C LEU A 15 9.29 5.20 -2.52
N GLU A 16 9.35 6.10 -3.49
CA GLU A 16 9.72 5.79 -4.87
C GLU A 16 10.93 6.62 -5.28
N SER A 17 11.91 5.98 -5.92
CA SER A 17 13.09 6.68 -6.44
C SER A 17 12.75 7.38 -7.75
N THR A 18 13.13 8.64 -7.86
CA THR A 18 13.06 9.40 -9.13
C THR A 18 14.19 9.03 -10.08
N ARG A 19 15.20 8.30 -9.61
CA ARG A 19 16.29 7.76 -10.43
C ARG A 19 15.84 6.45 -11.09
N GLY A 20 15.91 6.42 -12.41
CA GLY A 20 15.40 5.30 -13.18
C GLY A 20 13.92 5.45 -13.51
N ARG A 21 13.20 4.33 -13.65
CA ARG A 21 11.77 4.31 -13.99
C ARG A 21 10.87 4.20 -12.75
N GLY A 22 11.06 5.07 -11.76
CA GLY A 22 10.19 5.11 -10.58
C GLY A 22 10.16 3.80 -9.79
N SER A 23 11.33 3.30 -9.37
CA SER A 23 11.42 2.05 -8.62
C SER A 23 10.95 2.23 -7.18
N LEU A 24 10.14 1.28 -6.70
CA LEU A 24 9.78 1.18 -5.28
C LEU A 24 11.05 1.07 -4.44
N ARG A 25 11.23 1.99 -3.49
CA ARG A 25 12.40 2.06 -2.63
C ARG A 25 12.10 1.62 -1.20
N GLY A 26 10.88 1.78 -0.76
CA GLY A 26 10.40 1.33 0.54
C GLY A 26 8.89 1.41 0.61
N CYS A 27 8.29 0.58 1.45
CA CYS A 27 6.86 0.64 1.74
C CYS A 27 6.58 0.11 3.14
N SER A 28 5.59 0.69 3.79
CA SER A 28 5.08 0.22 5.08
C SER A 28 3.65 0.72 5.29
N GLY A 29 2.96 0.13 6.23
CA GLY A 29 1.63 0.54 6.62
C GLY A 29 0.73 -0.61 7.02
N GLY A 30 -0.53 -0.30 7.22
CA GLY A 30 -1.57 -1.26 7.57
C GLY A 30 -2.95 -0.66 7.42
N TYR A 31 -3.95 -1.52 7.38
CA TYR A 31 -5.36 -1.12 7.25
C TYR A 31 -6.10 -1.08 8.60
N GLN A 32 -5.44 -1.42 9.70
CA GLN A 32 -6.05 -1.38 11.04
C GLN A 32 -6.11 0.06 11.56
N GLY A 33 -7.25 0.42 12.12
CA GLY A 33 -7.56 1.78 12.54
C GLY A 33 -7.46 2.02 14.06
N ASP A 34 -6.49 1.40 14.74
CA ASP A 34 -6.37 1.48 16.22
C ASP A 34 -5.70 2.78 16.68
N GLU A 35 -4.94 3.42 15.82
CA GLU A 35 -4.20 4.66 16.10
C GLU A 35 -4.72 5.84 15.28
N GLN A 36 -4.32 7.04 15.67
CA GLN A 36 -4.61 8.25 14.92
C GLN A 36 -3.83 8.26 13.60
N LEU A 37 -4.49 8.62 12.50
CA LEU A 37 -3.93 8.65 11.16
C LEU A 37 -2.57 9.37 11.08
N GLY A 38 -2.44 10.49 11.76
CA GLY A 38 -1.17 11.24 11.79
C GLY A 38 -0.01 10.43 12.34
N HIS A 39 -0.22 9.67 13.41
CA HIS A 39 0.81 8.77 13.98
C HIS A 39 1.11 7.61 13.03
N VAL A 40 0.07 6.98 12.48
CA VAL A 40 0.23 5.87 11.53
C VAL A 40 1.05 6.29 10.32
N ILE A 41 0.82 7.50 9.79
CA ILE A 41 1.59 8.03 8.65
C ILE A 41 3.06 8.19 9.00
N VAL A 42 3.37 8.85 10.13
CA VAL A 42 4.74 9.12 10.56
C VAL A 42 5.50 7.82 10.83
N ASP A 43 4.92 6.92 11.61
CA ASP A 43 5.54 5.64 11.95
C ASP A 43 5.73 4.74 10.73
N SER A 44 4.77 4.74 9.82
CA SER A 44 4.87 3.98 8.56
C SER A 44 5.92 4.57 7.62
N ALA A 45 6.07 5.89 7.57
CA ALA A 45 7.12 6.54 6.78
C ALA A 45 8.53 6.20 7.32
N ILE A 46 8.70 6.22 8.64
CA ILE A 46 9.97 5.82 9.29
C ILE A 46 10.28 4.35 8.97
N ARG A 47 9.30 3.46 9.12
CA ARG A 47 9.47 2.03 8.79
C ARG A 47 9.76 1.80 7.30
N ALA A 48 9.08 2.51 6.42
CA ALA A 48 9.33 2.41 4.98
C ALA A 48 10.75 2.83 4.59
N ALA A 49 11.33 3.78 5.33
CA ALA A 49 12.71 4.25 5.11
C ALA A 49 13.78 3.36 5.78
N SER A 50 13.45 2.69 6.88
CA SER A 50 14.40 1.93 7.71
C SER A 50 14.23 0.41 7.62
N ASP A 51 13.12 -0.08 7.08
CA ASP A 51 12.89 -1.50 6.86
C ASP A 51 13.58 -1.95 5.57
N ASP A 52 14.33 -3.04 5.64
CA ASP A 52 15.08 -3.60 4.52
C ASP A 52 14.25 -4.55 3.61
N SER A 53 12.94 -4.67 3.85
CA SER A 53 12.03 -5.51 3.06
C SER A 53 12.01 -5.16 1.55
N CYS A 54 12.29 -3.90 1.22
CA CYS A 54 12.41 -3.40 -0.15
C CYS A 54 13.87 -3.08 -0.56
N GLY A 55 14.84 -3.51 0.23
CA GLY A 55 16.27 -3.24 0.03
C GLY A 55 16.95 -2.76 1.32
N SER A 56 18.05 -2.04 1.20
CA SER A 56 18.75 -1.43 2.34
C SER A 56 18.01 -0.20 2.86
N GLU A 57 18.34 0.24 4.07
CA GLU A 57 17.83 1.49 4.63
C GLU A 57 18.06 2.68 3.69
N VAL A 58 17.11 3.60 3.69
CA VAL A 58 17.22 4.87 2.95
C VAL A 58 18.29 5.75 3.61
N THR A 59 19.22 6.22 2.81
CA THR A 59 20.27 7.12 3.28
C THR A 59 19.87 8.59 3.10
N PRO A 60 20.43 9.54 3.89
CA PRO A 60 20.15 10.96 3.73
C PRO A 60 20.41 11.52 2.33
N VAL A 61 21.38 10.93 1.61
CA VAL A 61 21.72 11.34 0.23
C VAL A 61 20.62 10.98 -0.77
N GLU A 62 19.83 9.94 -0.49
CA GLU A 62 18.73 9.50 -1.35
C GLU A 62 17.50 10.41 -1.24
N LEU A 63 17.31 11.13 -0.12
CA LEU A 63 16.10 11.92 0.15
C LEU A 63 15.77 12.91 -0.97
N SER A 64 16.77 13.55 -1.57
CA SER A 64 16.57 14.47 -2.68
C SER A 64 16.09 13.80 -3.98
N ASN A 65 16.04 12.48 -4.02
CA ASN A 65 15.61 11.67 -5.17
C ASN A 65 14.46 10.72 -4.83
N LEU A 66 13.79 10.95 -3.71
CA LEU A 66 12.62 10.17 -3.30
C LEU A 66 11.35 11.01 -3.38
N THR A 67 10.29 10.39 -3.85
CA THR A 67 8.93 10.89 -3.69
C THR A 67 8.16 10.01 -2.72
N VAL A 68 7.26 10.63 -1.97
CA VAL A 68 6.41 9.96 -0.99
C VAL A 68 4.99 9.91 -1.52
N SER A 69 4.35 8.74 -1.41
CA SER A 69 2.91 8.62 -1.55
C SER A 69 2.29 8.04 -0.29
N VAL A 70 1.13 8.56 0.06
CA VAL A 70 0.33 8.16 1.21
C VAL A 70 -1.04 7.71 0.72
N CYS A 71 -1.45 6.50 1.10
CA CYS A 71 -2.82 6.03 0.94
C CYS A 71 -3.50 6.04 2.32
N ALA A 72 -4.43 6.96 2.54
CA ALA A 72 -5.29 6.93 3.71
C ALA A 72 -6.41 5.92 3.49
N VAL A 73 -6.43 4.87 4.32
CA VAL A 73 -7.34 3.72 4.15
C VAL A 73 -8.75 4.07 4.56
N ARG A 74 -9.71 3.59 3.78
CA ARG A 74 -11.16 3.67 4.04
C ARG A 74 -11.83 2.34 3.69
N ASN A 75 -13.01 2.12 4.25
CA ASN A 75 -13.94 1.05 3.84
C ASN A 75 -13.28 -0.32 3.66
N VAL A 76 -12.60 -0.79 4.70
CA VAL A 76 -12.01 -2.14 4.70
C VAL A 76 -13.12 -3.18 4.82
N VAL A 77 -13.19 -4.09 3.87
CA VAL A 77 -14.18 -5.18 3.81
C VAL A 77 -13.45 -6.51 3.59
N LEU A 78 -13.72 -7.47 4.47
CA LEU A 78 -13.32 -8.86 4.26
C LEU A 78 -14.24 -9.48 3.20
N THR A 79 -13.67 -10.23 2.26
CA THR A 79 -14.44 -10.84 1.17
C THR A 79 -14.09 -12.32 0.98
N ASP A 80 -15.13 -13.10 0.69
CA ASP A 80 -15.01 -14.52 0.29
C ASP A 80 -14.98 -14.70 -1.23
N ASP A 81 -15.38 -13.66 -1.99
CA ASP A 81 -15.33 -13.66 -3.47
C ASP A 81 -14.66 -12.38 -3.99
N PRO A 82 -13.33 -12.28 -3.82
CA PRO A 82 -12.62 -11.05 -4.17
C PRO A 82 -12.67 -10.68 -5.65
N VAL A 83 -12.86 -11.64 -6.54
CA VAL A 83 -12.98 -11.36 -7.99
C VAL A 83 -14.31 -10.69 -8.31
N ALA A 84 -15.40 -11.14 -7.68
CA ALA A 84 -16.73 -10.56 -7.90
C ALA A 84 -16.91 -9.21 -7.20
N ASP A 85 -16.31 -9.05 -6.01
CA ASP A 85 -16.50 -7.87 -5.16
C ASP A 85 -15.54 -6.71 -5.50
N MET A 86 -14.45 -7.02 -6.20
CA MET A 86 -13.40 -6.05 -6.51
C MET A 86 -13.77 -5.16 -7.70
N GLU A 87 -13.46 -3.88 -7.57
CA GLU A 87 -13.44 -2.91 -8.67
C GLU A 87 -12.02 -2.40 -8.86
N LEU A 88 -11.40 -2.71 -10.02
CA LEU A 88 -10.06 -2.27 -10.35
C LEU A 88 -9.96 -0.75 -10.43
N GLY A 89 -8.95 -0.19 -9.82
CA GLY A 89 -8.76 1.26 -9.69
C GLY A 89 -9.42 1.88 -8.46
N THR A 90 -10.43 1.23 -7.88
CA THR A 90 -11.13 1.67 -6.66
C THR A 90 -10.61 0.93 -5.43
N HIS A 91 -10.48 -0.40 -5.53
CA HIS A 91 -10.09 -1.25 -4.41
C HIS A 91 -8.60 -1.58 -4.42
N GLY A 92 -7.96 -1.32 -3.28
CA GLY A 92 -6.72 -1.98 -2.90
C GLY A 92 -7.02 -3.37 -2.34
N VAL A 93 -6.03 -4.25 -2.37
CA VAL A 93 -6.14 -5.62 -1.87
C VAL A 93 -5.08 -5.87 -0.82
N ALA A 94 -5.50 -6.47 0.27
CA ALA A 94 -4.62 -7.03 1.29
C ALA A 94 -4.91 -8.53 1.46
N VAL A 95 -3.86 -9.32 1.62
CA VAL A 95 -3.96 -10.74 1.98
C VAL A 95 -3.23 -10.99 3.30
N ASP A 96 -3.78 -11.88 4.12
CA ASP A 96 -3.21 -12.27 5.41
C ASP A 96 -3.39 -13.78 5.60
N ALA A 97 -2.28 -14.46 5.82
CA ALA A 97 -2.20 -15.89 6.06
C ALA A 97 -1.65 -16.21 7.46
N GLY A 98 -1.98 -15.38 8.45
CA GLY A 98 -1.63 -15.62 9.86
C GLY A 98 -0.19 -15.27 10.27
N GLY A 99 0.65 -14.86 9.36
CA GLY A 99 2.05 -14.46 9.62
C GLY A 99 2.67 -13.83 8.40
N ASP A 100 2.17 -14.24 7.24
CA ASP A 100 2.56 -13.69 5.95
C ASP A 100 1.44 -12.79 5.44
N SER A 101 1.76 -11.53 5.20
CA SER A 101 0.79 -10.54 4.72
C SER A 101 1.38 -9.67 3.62
N GLY A 102 0.51 -9.16 2.76
CA GLY A 102 0.89 -8.27 1.70
C GLY A 102 -0.30 -7.44 1.23
N TRP A 103 -0.02 -6.34 0.58
CA TRP A 103 -1.03 -5.44 0.07
C TRP A 103 -0.51 -4.71 -1.18
N LEU A 104 -1.45 -4.27 -2.01
CA LEU A 104 -1.18 -3.44 -3.18
C LEU A 104 -2.21 -2.31 -3.28
N TYR A 105 -1.78 -1.16 -3.78
CA TYR A 105 -2.62 0.04 -3.97
C TYR A 105 -3.67 -0.17 -5.05
N PRO A 106 -4.80 0.57 -4.97
CA PRO A 106 -5.86 0.51 -5.99
C PRO A 106 -5.39 0.87 -7.40
N THR A 107 -4.40 1.75 -7.53
CA THR A 107 -3.89 2.23 -8.83
C THR A 107 -3.02 1.20 -9.56
N VAL A 108 -2.39 0.29 -8.82
CA VAL A 108 -1.39 -0.65 -9.37
C VAL A 108 -1.92 -1.54 -10.49
N PRO A 109 -3.10 -2.17 -10.38
CA PRO A 109 -3.60 -3.02 -11.46
C PRO A 109 -3.94 -2.21 -12.72
N VAL A 110 -4.41 -0.98 -12.58
CA VAL A 110 -4.72 -0.11 -13.71
C VAL A 110 -3.45 0.36 -14.42
N GLU A 111 -2.43 0.75 -13.66
CA GLU A 111 -1.12 1.16 -14.20
C GLU A 111 -0.40 0.04 -14.95
N ASN A 112 -0.70 -1.22 -14.63
CA ASN A 112 -0.04 -2.40 -15.20
C ASN A 112 -0.95 -3.23 -16.13
N ASP A 113 -2.19 -2.80 -16.34
CA ASP A 113 -3.18 -3.48 -17.17
C ASP A 113 -3.45 -4.93 -16.72
N TRP A 114 -3.59 -5.13 -15.40
CA TRP A 114 -3.86 -6.44 -14.79
C TRP A 114 -5.35 -6.71 -14.65
N SER A 115 -5.72 -7.98 -14.82
CA SER A 115 -7.03 -8.48 -14.40
C SER A 115 -7.10 -8.65 -12.88
N GLU A 116 -8.31 -8.85 -12.35
CA GLU A 116 -8.55 -9.11 -10.92
C GLU A 116 -7.75 -10.32 -10.43
N SER A 117 -7.74 -11.41 -11.20
CA SER A 117 -6.99 -12.63 -10.85
C SER A 117 -5.47 -12.42 -10.87
N GLU A 118 -4.95 -11.62 -11.78
CA GLU A 118 -3.53 -11.25 -11.80
C GLU A 118 -3.17 -10.37 -10.60
N TYR A 119 -4.04 -9.42 -10.27
CA TYR A 119 -3.85 -8.54 -9.13
C TYR A 119 -3.79 -9.35 -7.82
N LEU A 120 -4.72 -10.29 -7.62
CA LEU A 120 -4.72 -11.22 -6.48
C LEU A 120 -3.45 -12.09 -6.45
N ALA A 121 -3.04 -12.62 -7.59
CA ALA A 121 -1.80 -13.41 -7.68
C ALA A 121 -0.56 -12.59 -7.32
N ARG A 122 -0.52 -11.32 -7.69
CA ARG A 122 0.60 -10.41 -7.39
C ARG A 122 0.67 -10.05 -5.91
N VAL A 123 -0.48 -9.78 -5.27
CA VAL A 123 -0.50 -9.50 -3.84
C VAL A 123 -0.10 -10.74 -3.02
N CYS A 124 -0.52 -11.93 -3.41
CA CYS A 124 -0.06 -13.17 -2.79
C CYS A 124 1.46 -13.35 -2.88
N ARG A 125 2.04 -13.14 -4.06
CA ARG A 125 3.52 -13.18 -4.23
C ARG A 125 4.24 -12.16 -3.37
N LYS A 126 3.69 -10.94 -3.27
CA LYS A 126 4.24 -9.90 -2.39
C LYS A 126 4.21 -10.32 -0.92
N ALA A 127 3.21 -11.07 -0.50
CA ALA A 127 3.10 -11.65 0.83
C ALA A 127 4.00 -12.88 1.05
N GLY A 128 4.74 -13.34 0.03
CA GLY A 128 5.53 -14.57 0.11
C GLY A 128 4.72 -15.85 -0.05
N LEU A 129 3.48 -15.74 -0.51
CA LEU A 129 2.56 -16.86 -0.72
C LEU A 129 2.59 -17.31 -2.20
N ARG A 130 2.06 -18.53 -2.44
CA ARG A 130 1.84 -18.99 -3.82
C ARG A 130 0.77 -18.12 -4.51
N PRO A 131 0.81 -17.99 -5.85
CA PRO A 131 -0.05 -17.03 -6.57
C PRO A 131 -1.56 -17.26 -6.45
N ASP A 132 -1.98 -18.46 -6.16
CA ASP A 132 -3.38 -18.87 -6.01
C ASP A 132 -3.83 -19.01 -4.54
N ALA A 133 -2.97 -18.65 -3.58
CA ALA A 133 -3.25 -18.76 -2.14
C ALA A 133 -4.50 -17.97 -1.69
N TRP A 134 -4.89 -16.93 -2.43
CA TRP A 134 -6.11 -16.17 -2.16
C TRP A 134 -7.40 -17.00 -2.25
N ARG A 135 -7.32 -18.24 -2.76
CA ARG A 135 -8.43 -19.21 -2.84
C ARG A 135 -8.50 -20.16 -1.65
N ASP A 136 -7.51 -20.11 -0.78
CA ASP A 136 -7.44 -20.99 0.37
C ASP A 136 -8.30 -20.46 1.52
N ASP A 137 -8.97 -21.34 2.23
CA ASP A 137 -9.87 -20.98 3.34
C ASP A 137 -9.15 -20.36 4.55
N ASP A 138 -7.84 -20.56 4.66
CA ASP A 138 -6.98 -20.02 5.71
C ASP A 138 -6.31 -18.68 5.33
N VAL A 139 -6.55 -18.19 4.14
CA VAL A 139 -6.06 -16.88 3.66
C VAL A 139 -7.20 -15.87 3.66
N MET A 140 -7.07 -14.84 4.48
CA MET A 140 -8.03 -13.74 4.48
C MET A 140 -7.70 -12.75 3.37
N VAL A 141 -8.71 -12.39 2.58
CA VAL A 141 -8.61 -11.34 1.56
C VAL A 141 -9.48 -10.17 1.98
N SER A 142 -8.88 -9.01 2.07
CA SER A 142 -9.59 -7.76 2.36
C SER A 142 -9.47 -6.81 1.18
N LEU A 143 -10.57 -6.16 0.84
CA LEU A 143 -10.62 -5.03 -0.07
C LEU A 143 -10.64 -3.74 0.75
N PHE A 144 -9.91 -2.74 0.33
CA PHE A 144 -9.94 -1.42 0.95
C PHE A 144 -10.03 -0.32 -0.10
N GLU A 145 -10.68 0.75 0.24
CA GLU A 145 -10.62 1.99 -0.52
C GLU A 145 -9.57 2.89 0.13
N GLY A 146 -8.99 3.79 -0.65
CA GLY A 146 -8.01 4.71 -0.15
C GLY A 146 -8.01 6.01 -0.91
N GLN A 147 -7.72 7.08 -0.18
CA GLN A 147 -7.43 8.36 -0.77
C GLN A 147 -5.90 8.47 -0.88
N ILE A 148 -5.40 8.60 -2.10
CA ILE A 148 -3.97 8.57 -2.39
C ILE A 148 -3.48 9.98 -2.66
N PHE A 149 -2.45 10.38 -1.92
CA PHE A 149 -1.72 11.62 -2.11
C PHE A 149 -0.28 11.29 -2.49
N ARG A 150 0.24 11.89 -3.55
CA ARG A 150 1.59 11.64 -4.04
C ARG A 150 2.33 12.94 -4.32
N GLU A 151 3.59 13.01 -3.95
CA GLU A 151 4.49 14.05 -4.41
C GLU A 151 4.81 13.85 -5.91
N ARG A 152 4.76 14.92 -6.67
CA ARG A 152 5.18 14.91 -8.09
C ARG A 152 6.69 14.88 -8.26
N ASP A 153 7.35 15.62 -7.41
CA ASP A 153 8.81 15.71 -7.33
C ASP A 153 9.22 15.69 -5.86
N PRO A 154 10.47 15.31 -5.52
CA PRO A 154 10.96 15.37 -4.14
C PRO A 154 10.75 16.75 -3.52
N GLU A 155 10.08 16.79 -2.35
CA GLU A 155 9.68 18.03 -1.65
C GLU A 155 8.81 18.98 -2.50
N GLY A 156 8.20 18.47 -3.56
CA GLY A 156 7.42 19.24 -4.52
C GLY A 156 5.93 19.31 -4.20
N SER A 157 5.14 19.62 -5.22
CA SER A 157 3.69 19.67 -5.11
C SER A 157 3.09 18.29 -4.91
N ILE A 158 2.00 18.25 -4.14
CA ILE A 158 1.24 17.02 -3.88
C ILE A 158 0.04 16.97 -4.82
N GLU A 159 -0.20 15.81 -5.42
CA GLU A 159 -1.41 15.51 -6.18
C GLU A 159 -2.24 14.44 -5.46
N GLU A 160 -3.55 14.53 -5.61
CA GLU A 160 -4.49 13.48 -5.23
C GLU A 160 -4.83 12.66 -6.46
N LEU A 161 -4.74 11.31 -6.32
CA LEU A 161 -5.00 10.34 -7.39
C LEU A 161 -6.40 9.74 -7.30
#